data_e05213a1ca8e72ec5686faed2f123c6e
#
_entry.id   e05213a1ca8e72ec5686faed2f123c6e
#
_cell.length_a   1.000
_cell.length_b   1.000
_cell.length_c   1.000
_cell.angle_alpha   90.00
_cell.angle_beta   90.00
_cell.angle_gamma   90.00
#
_symmetry.space_group_name_H-M   'P 1'
#
loop_
_entity.id
_entity.type
_entity.pdbx_description
1 polymer ?
#
loop_
_entity_poly.entity_id
_entity_poly.type
_entity_poly.pdbx_seq_one_letter_code
_entity_poly.pdbx_strand_id
1 'polypeptide(L)'
;MRGIAYGVGVGPGDPELMTRKAIRLIRECGVIAVPGQVAEESVAYQIAAAMVPELRDKELVPVYMPMVKDRALLEEQHRRGARVLEQYLDRGRDVVFLTLGDPTVYSTFSYLQHILEADGYTVALVPGVPSFCAAAARLGLPLAEWDEPLHIVPAAHRAEEPLSRRGTYVLMKSASHMAEVKALLRQSGRDAVCVENGGMETEKVYRGVEEIPDEAGYFSLVIAKERRD
;
A
#
# COMPACT_ATOMS: atom_id res chain seq x y z
N MET A 1 27.39 13.01 -10.18
CA MET A 1 26.83 11.77 -9.60
C MET A 1 25.36 11.74 -9.95
N ARG A 2 24.80 10.56 -10.23
CA ARG A 2 23.36 10.39 -10.40
C ARG A 2 22.64 10.60 -9.07
N GLY A 3 21.39 11.05 -9.10
CA GLY A 3 20.56 11.15 -7.91
C GLY A 3 20.09 9.79 -7.39
N ILE A 4 19.44 9.79 -6.23
CA ILE A 4 18.90 8.60 -5.56
C ILE A 4 17.38 8.58 -5.71
N ALA A 5 16.81 7.43 -6.04
CA ALA A 5 15.38 7.20 -6.01
C ALA A 5 14.96 6.65 -4.63
N TYR A 6 14.09 7.36 -3.92
CA TYR A 6 13.57 6.94 -2.63
C TYR A 6 12.13 6.46 -2.77
N GLY A 7 11.87 5.18 -2.49
CA GLY A 7 10.50 4.69 -2.29
C GLY A 7 10.07 4.96 -0.85
N VAL A 8 9.14 5.88 -0.65
CA VAL A 8 8.79 6.39 0.68
C VAL A 8 7.36 6.02 1.04
N GLY A 9 7.21 5.21 2.09
CA GLY A 9 5.91 4.89 2.68
C GLY A 9 5.35 6.06 3.47
N VAL A 10 4.14 6.47 3.12
CA VAL A 10 3.43 7.58 3.81
C VAL A 10 2.42 7.10 4.86
N GLY A 11 2.40 5.80 5.15
CA GLY A 11 1.38 5.24 6.03
C GLY A 11 0.06 4.96 5.31
N PRO A 12 -0.95 4.40 6.02
CA PRO A 12 -2.13 3.82 5.39
C PRO A 12 -3.33 4.77 5.24
N GLY A 13 -3.28 5.98 5.79
CA GLY A 13 -4.41 6.93 5.77
C GLY A 13 -4.21 8.08 6.74
N ASP A 14 -4.00 7.77 8.03
CA ASP A 14 -3.74 8.77 9.06
C ASP A 14 -2.35 9.41 8.87
N PRO A 15 -2.27 10.73 8.63
CA PRO A 15 -0.99 11.43 8.45
C PRO A 15 -0.06 11.33 9.66
N GLU A 16 -0.57 11.18 10.89
CA GLU A 16 0.24 11.03 12.09
C GLU A 16 1.03 9.70 12.13
N LEU A 17 0.66 8.74 11.27
CA LEU A 17 1.37 7.46 11.11
C LEU A 17 2.55 7.56 10.13
N MET A 18 2.88 8.74 9.61
CA MET A 18 4.08 8.94 8.81
C MET A 18 5.33 8.88 9.68
N THR A 19 6.35 8.17 9.19
CA THR A 19 7.63 8.11 9.89
C THR A 19 8.37 9.45 9.81
N ARG A 20 9.12 9.80 10.86
CA ARG A 20 9.97 11.02 10.86
C ARG A 20 10.96 11.04 9.68
N LYS A 21 11.46 9.86 9.25
CA LYS A 21 12.36 9.75 8.10
C LYS A 21 11.63 10.10 6.80
N ALA A 22 10.41 9.64 6.62
CA ALA A 22 9.58 9.98 5.46
C ALA A 22 9.34 11.50 5.38
N ILE A 23 8.88 12.10 6.48
CA ILE A 23 8.65 13.56 6.57
C ILE A 23 9.93 14.34 6.22
N ARG A 24 11.08 13.97 6.79
CA ARG A 24 12.36 14.65 6.53
C ARG A 24 12.74 14.56 5.05
N LEU A 25 12.69 13.39 4.44
CA LEU A 25 13.05 13.22 3.03
C LEU A 25 12.12 13.96 2.09
N ILE A 26 10.81 13.96 2.37
CA ILE A 26 9.85 14.74 1.60
C ILE A 26 10.18 16.24 1.69
N ARG A 27 10.59 16.73 2.85
CA ARG A 27 11.01 18.14 3.03
C ARG A 27 12.30 18.48 2.30
N GLU A 28 13.30 17.61 2.36
CA GLU A 28 14.63 17.82 1.78
C GLU A 28 14.64 17.67 0.25
N CYS A 29 13.84 16.76 -0.31
CA CYS A 29 13.83 16.48 -1.73
C CYS A 29 12.97 17.50 -2.51
N GLY A 30 13.52 17.98 -3.63
CA GLY A 30 12.83 18.93 -4.51
C GLY A 30 11.89 18.31 -5.54
N VAL A 31 12.00 16.98 -5.77
CA VAL A 31 11.19 16.24 -6.77
C VAL A 31 10.39 15.15 -6.06
N ILE A 32 9.08 15.24 -6.17
CA ILE A 32 8.16 14.29 -5.54
C ILE A 32 7.34 13.60 -6.62
N ALA A 33 7.60 12.31 -6.79
CA ALA A 33 6.83 11.46 -7.69
C ALA A 33 5.68 10.76 -6.95
N VAL A 34 4.56 10.60 -7.61
CA VAL A 34 3.36 9.96 -7.06
C VAL A 34 2.71 9.06 -8.09
N PRO A 35 2.09 7.93 -7.69
CA PRO A 35 1.33 7.11 -8.60
C PRO A 35 0.05 7.83 -9.01
N GLY A 36 -0.24 7.86 -10.31
CA GLY A 36 -1.46 8.48 -10.85
C GLY A 36 -1.22 9.34 -12.07
N GLN A 37 -2.27 9.96 -12.59
CA GLN A 37 -2.22 10.93 -13.70
C GLN A 37 -2.17 12.37 -13.19
N VAL A 38 -2.80 12.65 -12.07
CA VAL A 38 -2.82 13.94 -11.39
C VAL A 38 -2.25 13.74 -10.00
N ALA A 39 -1.21 14.49 -9.65
CA ALA A 39 -0.47 14.29 -8.41
C ALA A 39 -1.34 14.50 -7.17
N GLU A 40 -2.15 15.55 -7.19
CA GLU A 40 -2.99 15.98 -6.07
C GLU A 40 -4.15 15.01 -5.78
N GLU A 41 -4.55 14.21 -6.77
CA GLU A 41 -5.58 13.17 -6.61
C GLU A 41 -5.02 11.89 -5.97
N SER A 42 -3.70 11.74 -5.90
CA SER A 42 -3.07 10.59 -5.27
C SER A 42 -3.31 10.59 -3.76
N VAL A 43 -3.85 9.49 -3.22
CA VAL A 43 -4.04 9.33 -1.77
C VAL A 43 -2.72 9.47 -1.02
N ALA A 44 -1.61 8.95 -1.57
CA ALA A 44 -0.30 9.09 -0.95
C ALA A 44 0.15 10.57 -0.87
N TYR A 45 -0.17 11.37 -1.89
CA TYR A 45 0.07 12.82 -1.85
C TYR A 45 -0.78 13.51 -0.79
N GLN A 46 -2.07 13.20 -0.72
CA GLN A 46 -2.99 13.83 0.24
C GLN A 46 -2.55 13.59 1.69
N ILE A 47 -2.14 12.36 2.01
CA ILE A 47 -1.59 12.02 3.33
C ILE A 47 -0.32 12.83 3.61
N ALA A 48 0.62 12.85 2.66
CA ALA A 48 1.89 13.55 2.83
C ALA A 48 1.71 15.06 2.95
N ALA A 49 0.80 15.67 2.16
CA ALA A 49 0.53 17.10 2.17
C ALA A 49 -0.11 17.58 3.48
N ALA A 50 -0.84 16.72 4.19
CA ALA A 50 -1.38 17.04 5.50
C ALA A 50 -0.28 17.24 6.56
N MET A 51 0.84 16.47 6.47
CA MET A 51 1.97 16.57 7.41
C MET A 51 3.09 17.50 6.91
N VAL A 52 3.19 17.71 5.60
CA VAL A 52 4.23 18.51 4.95
C VAL A 52 3.55 19.50 4.01
N PRO A 53 2.98 20.61 4.52
CA PRO A 53 2.24 21.58 3.69
C PRO A 53 3.07 22.17 2.55
N GLU A 54 4.40 22.32 2.74
CA GLU A 54 5.35 22.78 1.74
C GLU A 54 5.52 21.81 0.54
N LEU A 55 4.91 20.62 0.61
CA LEU A 55 4.87 19.68 -0.52
C LEU A 55 4.21 20.29 -1.77
N ARG A 56 3.29 21.23 -1.57
CA ARG A 56 2.56 21.92 -2.66
C ARG A 56 3.46 22.80 -3.53
N ASP A 57 4.60 23.24 -2.98
CA ASP A 57 5.55 24.13 -3.66
C ASP A 57 6.67 23.34 -4.38
N LYS A 58 6.64 22.01 -4.29
CA LYS A 58 7.64 21.14 -4.89
C LYS A 58 7.29 20.76 -6.33
N GLU A 59 8.28 20.28 -7.05
CA GLU A 59 8.06 19.72 -8.38
C GLU A 59 7.38 18.34 -8.26
N LEU A 60 6.08 18.32 -8.59
CA LEU A 60 5.26 17.12 -8.53
C LEU A 60 5.32 16.37 -9.86
N VAL A 61 5.59 15.07 -9.80
CA VAL A 61 5.77 14.20 -10.97
C VAL A 61 4.76 13.06 -10.90
N PRO A 62 3.62 13.15 -11.61
CA PRO A 62 2.70 12.04 -11.71
C PRO A 62 3.32 10.92 -12.55
N VAL A 63 3.26 9.69 -12.03
CA VAL A 63 3.73 8.49 -12.70
C VAL A 63 2.54 7.59 -12.95
N TYR A 64 2.13 7.48 -14.20
CA TYR A 64 0.97 6.68 -14.57
C TYR A 64 1.26 5.18 -14.40
N MET A 65 0.56 4.55 -13.47
CA MET A 65 0.69 3.15 -13.09
C MET A 65 -0.68 2.45 -13.19
N PRO A 66 -1.15 2.11 -14.40
CA PRO A 66 -2.48 1.53 -14.58
C PRO A 66 -2.54 0.10 -14.02
N MET A 67 -3.68 -0.23 -13.41
CA MET A 67 -4.00 -1.60 -13.00
C MET A 67 -4.67 -2.34 -14.16
N VAL A 68 -3.87 -2.90 -15.07
CA VAL A 68 -4.34 -3.68 -16.21
C VAL A 68 -3.97 -5.15 -16.05
N LYS A 69 -4.78 -6.05 -16.64
CA LYS A 69 -4.51 -7.50 -16.61
C LYS A 69 -3.48 -7.93 -17.67
N ASP A 70 -3.32 -7.13 -18.73
CA ASP A 70 -2.34 -7.41 -19.78
C ASP A 70 -0.93 -7.17 -19.26
N ARG A 71 -0.16 -8.26 -19.14
CA ARG A 71 1.18 -8.27 -18.56
C ARG A 71 2.18 -7.46 -19.39
N ALA A 72 2.10 -7.55 -20.73
CA ALA A 72 3.03 -6.84 -21.60
C ALA A 72 2.80 -5.32 -21.53
N LEU A 73 1.52 -4.90 -21.52
CA LEU A 73 1.16 -3.50 -21.31
C LEU A 73 1.60 -3.00 -19.92
N LEU A 74 1.45 -3.82 -18.88
CA LEU A 74 1.87 -3.48 -17.54
C LEU A 74 3.39 -3.26 -17.46
N GLU A 75 4.17 -4.18 -18.03
CA GLU A 75 5.64 -4.08 -18.09
C GLU A 75 6.09 -2.83 -18.88
N GLU A 76 5.42 -2.50 -19.99
CA GLU A 76 5.69 -1.28 -20.75
C GLU A 76 5.41 -0.02 -19.92
N GLN A 77 4.29 0.03 -19.19
CA GLN A 77 3.93 1.18 -18.35
C GLN A 77 4.92 1.34 -17.17
N HIS A 78 5.36 0.25 -16.55
CA HIS A 78 6.39 0.30 -15.52
C HIS A 78 7.71 0.85 -16.07
N ARG A 79 8.13 0.41 -17.27
CA ARG A 79 9.32 0.93 -17.94
C ARG A 79 9.18 2.43 -18.26
N ARG A 80 8.00 2.88 -18.73
CA ARG A 80 7.73 4.30 -18.95
C ARG A 80 7.82 5.10 -17.64
N GLY A 81 7.24 4.58 -16.56
CA GLY A 81 7.31 5.19 -15.23
C GLY A 81 8.75 5.33 -14.74
N ALA A 82 9.58 4.29 -14.90
CA ALA A 82 10.99 4.35 -14.55
C ALA A 82 11.73 5.44 -15.35
N ARG A 83 11.52 5.53 -16.67
CA ARG A 83 12.13 6.57 -17.52
C ARG A 83 11.78 7.99 -17.08
N VAL A 84 10.59 8.22 -16.53
CA VAL A 84 10.23 9.53 -15.97
C VAL A 84 11.14 9.88 -14.80
N LEU A 85 11.43 8.91 -13.90
CA LEU A 85 12.31 9.14 -12.75
C LEU A 85 13.78 9.29 -13.20
N GLU A 86 14.22 8.48 -14.14
CA GLU A 86 15.60 8.49 -14.69
C GLU A 86 16.00 9.88 -15.21
N GLN A 87 15.09 10.63 -15.83
CA GLN A 87 15.36 11.99 -16.32
C GLN A 87 15.80 12.95 -15.22
N TYR A 88 15.33 12.77 -14.00
CA TYR A 88 15.75 13.56 -12.83
C TYR A 88 17.05 13.01 -12.23
N LEU A 89 17.12 11.69 -12.10
CA LEU A 89 18.28 11.01 -11.51
C LEU A 89 19.56 11.26 -12.33
N ASP A 90 19.48 11.25 -13.65
CA ASP A 90 20.61 11.55 -14.55
C ASP A 90 21.15 12.98 -14.40
N ARG A 91 20.28 13.92 -13.99
CA ARG A 91 20.64 15.30 -13.68
C ARG A 91 21.18 15.48 -12.26
N GLY A 92 21.42 14.38 -11.52
CA GLY A 92 21.89 14.40 -10.14
C GLY A 92 20.83 14.84 -9.13
N ARG A 93 19.54 14.81 -9.50
CA ARG A 93 18.45 15.17 -8.60
C ARG A 93 17.87 13.93 -7.96
N ASP A 94 17.77 13.95 -6.64
CA ASP A 94 17.04 12.91 -5.91
C ASP A 94 15.54 12.98 -6.20
N VAL A 95 14.89 11.82 -6.18
CA VAL A 95 13.44 11.69 -6.37
C VAL A 95 12.84 10.90 -5.21
N VAL A 96 11.84 11.48 -4.54
CA VAL A 96 11.01 10.76 -3.58
C VAL A 96 9.74 10.29 -4.29
N PHE A 97 9.53 8.97 -4.35
CA PHE A 97 8.29 8.37 -4.83
C PHE A 97 7.41 8.01 -3.62
N LEU A 98 6.27 8.66 -3.50
CA LEU A 98 5.33 8.41 -2.41
C LEU A 98 4.53 7.13 -2.68
N THR A 99 4.41 6.28 -1.66
CA THR A 99 3.58 5.07 -1.73
C THR A 99 2.71 4.93 -0.49
N LEU A 100 1.47 4.52 -0.69
CA LEU A 100 0.53 4.25 0.39
C LEU A 100 1.02 3.07 1.24
N GLY A 101 0.95 3.17 2.56
CA GLY A 101 1.42 2.15 3.48
C GLY A 101 2.94 2.06 3.51
N ASP A 102 3.48 0.90 3.19
CA ASP A 102 4.90 0.56 3.18
C ASP A 102 5.37 0.15 1.78
N PRO A 103 6.54 0.62 1.29
CA PRO A 103 7.03 0.31 -0.05
C PRO A 103 7.40 -1.16 -0.26
N THR A 104 7.56 -1.94 0.80
CA THR A 104 7.93 -3.37 0.72
C THR A 104 6.73 -4.31 0.69
N VAL A 105 5.50 -3.79 0.90
CA VAL A 105 4.29 -4.60 0.98
C VAL A 105 3.34 -4.29 -0.19
N TYR A 106 3.35 -5.12 -1.23
CA TYR A 106 2.49 -5.02 -2.42
C TYR A 106 2.43 -3.63 -3.05
N SER A 107 3.54 -2.89 -2.97
CA SER A 107 3.68 -1.56 -3.54
C SER A 107 3.99 -1.61 -5.03
N THR A 108 3.39 -0.70 -5.81
CA THR A 108 3.73 -0.51 -7.22
C THR A 108 5.16 0.02 -7.42
N PHE A 109 5.74 0.67 -6.40
CA PHE A 109 7.13 1.14 -6.46
C PHE A 109 8.14 0.00 -6.62
N SER A 110 7.84 -1.22 -6.14
CA SER A 110 8.76 -2.36 -6.30
C SER A 110 9.07 -2.68 -7.77
N TYR A 111 8.13 -2.46 -8.68
CA TYR A 111 8.37 -2.64 -10.12
C TYR A 111 9.34 -1.59 -10.66
N LEU A 112 9.19 -0.33 -10.25
CA LEU A 112 10.11 0.76 -10.61
C LEU A 112 11.50 0.52 -10.01
N GLN A 113 11.55 0.07 -8.75
CA GLN A 113 12.79 -0.27 -8.06
C GLN A 113 13.61 -1.27 -8.88
N HIS A 114 13.03 -2.42 -9.25
CA HIS A 114 13.73 -3.45 -10.01
C HIS A 114 14.27 -2.92 -11.35
N ILE A 115 13.51 -2.07 -12.03
CA ILE A 115 13.93 -1.47 -13.30
C ILE A 115 15.09 -0.52 -13.08
N LEU A 116 14.96 0.41 -12.13
CA LEU A 116 15.99 1.41 -11.83
C LEU A 116 17.30 0.76 -11.37
N GLU A 117 17.23 -0.26 -10.51
CA GLU A 117 18.41 -1.02 -10.06
C GLU A 117 19.09 -1.75 -11.22
N ALA A 118 18.30 -2.38 -12.13
CA ALA A 118 18.83 -3.02 -13.33
C ALA A 118 19.52 -2.04 -14.29
N ASP A 119 19.05 -0.79 -14.34
CA ASP A 119 19.63 0.30 -15.14
C ASP A 119 20.76 1.04 -14.40
N GLY A 120 21.18 0.55 -13.22
CA GLY A 120 22.35 1.02 -12.46
C GLY A 120 22.11 2.30 -11.65
N TYR A 121 20.85 2.59 -11.28
CA TYR A 121 20.51 3.67 -10.36
C TYR A 121 20.52 3.19 -8.91
N THR A 122 20.84 4.11 -7.99
CA THR A 122 20.73 3.84 -6.57
C THR A 122 19.29 4.02 -6.11
N VAL A 123 18.74 2.98 -5.49
CA VAL A 123 17.39 3.01 -4.91
C VAL A 123 17.46 2.79 -3.40
N ALA A 124 16.65 3.52 -2.63
CA ALA A 124 16.54 3.35 -1.19
C ALA A 124 15.08 3.29 -0.77
N LEU A 125 14.75 2.37 0.13
CA LEU A 125 13.42 2.23 0.68
C LEU A 125 13.33 2.91 2.06
N VAL A 126 12.23 3.59 2.28
CA VAL A 126 11.88 4.22 3.56
C VAL A 126 10.56 3.62 4.04
N PRO A 127 10.60 2.85 5.15
CA PRO A 127 9.41 2.16 5.61
C PRO A 127 8.31 3.11 6.04
N GLY A 128 7.07 2.68 5.84
CA GLY A 128 5.86 3.28 6.38
C GLY A 128 5.11 2.28 7.28
N VAL A 129 4.01 2.70 7.88
CA VAL A 129 3.12 1.80 8.61
C VAL A 129 2.24 1.05 7.60
N PRO A 130 2.28 -0.30 7.56
CA PRO A 130 1.38 -1.07 6.69
C PRO A 130 -0.07 -0.95 7.13
N SER A 131 -1.01 -0.99 6.18
CA SER A 131 -2.44 -0.83 6.46
C SER A 131 -2.98 -1.85 7.47
N PHE A 132 -2.52 -3.09 7.44
CA PHE A 132 -2.96 -4.12 8.37
C PHE A 132 -2.48 -3.88 9.79
N CYS A 133 -1.31 -3.29 10.00
CA CYS A 133 -0.84 -2.91 11.34
C CYS A 133 -1.69 -1.77 11.92
N ALA A 134 -1.98 -0.76 11.11
CA ALA A 134 -2.84 0.35 11.55
C ALA A 134 -4.28 -0.11 11.82
N ALA A 135 -4.84 -0.95 10.94
CA ALA A 135 -6.18 -1.52 11.14
C ALA A 135 -6.25 -2.36 12.43
N ALA A 136 -5.26 -3.21 12.69
CA ALA A 136 -5.20 -4.02 13.91
C ALA A 136 -5.13 -3.15 15.17
N ALA A 137 -4.28 -2.12 15.17
CA ALA A 137 -4.18 -1.17 16.29
C ALA A 137 -5.50 -0.41 16.49
N ARG A 138 -6.14 0.06 15.43
CA ARG A 138 -7.45 0.73 15.46
C ARG A 138 -8.56 -0.15 16.06
N LEU A 139 -8.50 -1.46 15.78
CA LEU A 139 -9.45 -2.44 16.28
C LEU A 139 -9.15 -2.95 17.69
N GLY A 140 -7.98 -2.63 18.23
CA GLY A 140 -7.48 -3.20 19.49
C GLY A 140 -7.19 -4.70 19.38
N LEU A 141 -6.83 -5.19 18.20
CA LEU A 141 -6.59 -6.60 17.92
C LEU A 141 -5.08 -6.86 17.69
N PRO A 142 -4.43 -7.74 18.47
CA PRO A 142 -3.11 -8.22 18.10
C PRO A 142 -3.20 -9.10 16.83
N LEU A 143 -2.34 -8.84 15.84
CA LEU A 143 -2.30 -9.65 14.62
C LEU A 143 -1.75 -11.06 14.87
N ALA A 144 -0.76 -11.16 15.74
CA ALA A 144 -0.15 -12.43 16.10
C ALA A 144 0.28 -12.38 17.58
N GLU A 145 0.12 -13.50 18.29
CA GLU A 145 0.53 -13.68 19.67
C GLU A 145 1.41 -14.93 19.80
N TRP A 146 2.46 -14.86 20.59
CA TRP A 146 3.40 -15.97 20.78
C TRP A 146 3.97 -16.53 19.48
N ASP A 147 3.60 -17.77 19.15
CA ASP A 147 4.01 -18.55 18.01
C ASP A 147 2.94 -18.59 16.89
N GLU A 148 1.93 -17.72 16.98
CA GLU A 148 0.85 -17.63 15.99
C GLU A 148 1.38 -17.13 14.64
N PRO A 149 1.28 -17.89 13.55
CA PRO A 149 1.68 -17.43 12.24
C PRO A 149 0.80 -16.30 11.74
N LEU A 150 1.40 -15.35 11.00
CA LEU A 150 0.70 -14.28 10.30
C LEU A 150 0.81 -14.49 8.79
N HIS A 151 -0.33 -14.69 8.13
CA HIS A 151 -0.43 -14.88 6.69
C HIS A 151 -0.96 -13.60 6.04
N ILE A 152 -0.13 -12.93 5.24
CA ILE A 152 -0.53 -11.73 4.49
C ILE A 152 -0.74 -12.15 3.04
N VAL A 153 -1.99 -12.07 2.56
CA VAL A 153 -2.41 -12.65 1.28
C VAL A 153 -3.12 -11.61 0.43
N PRO A 154 -2.71 -11.43 -0.85
CA PRO A 154 -3.47 -10.61 -1.80
C PRO A 154 -4.68 -11.41 -2.28
N ALA A 155 -5.87 -11.14 -1.75
CA ALA A 155 -7.10 -11.90 -2.01
C ALA A 155 -7.52 -11.91 -3.50
N ALA A 156 -7.17 -10.84 -4.24
CA ALA A 156 -7.45 -10.73 -5.68
C ALA A 156 -6.86 -11.87 -6.55
N HIS A 157 -5.87 -12.61 -6.04
CA HIS A 157 -5.16 -13.65 -6.80
C HIS A 157 -5.22 -15.03 -6.17
N ARG A 158 -5.76 -15.18 -4.96
CA ARG A 158 -5.72 -16.42 -4.19
C ARG A 158 -7.00 -16.73 -3.41
N ALA A 159 -8.12 -16.16 -3.85
CA ALA A 159 -9.43 -16.44 -3.22
C ALA A 159 -9.83 -17.94 -3.29
N GLU A 160 -9.07 -18.77 -4.01
CA GLU A 160 -9.31 -20.21 -4.12
C GLU A 160 -8.53 -21.03 -3.07
N GLU A 161 -7.53 -20.44 -2.38
CA GLU A 161 -6.80 -21.18 -1.34
C GLU A 161 -7.61 -21.16 -0.02
N PRO A 162 -7.94 -22.31 0.55
CA PRO A 162 -8.65 -22.39 1.82
C PRO A 162 -7.81 -21.76 2.94
N LEU A 163 -8.46 -21.02 3.85
CA LEU A 163 -7.84 -20.44 5.05
C LEU A 163 -7.60 -21.54 6.10
N SER A 164 -6.90 -22.60 5.73
CA SER A 164 -6.82 -23.87 6.49
C SER A 164 -5.62 -23.94 7.43
N ARG A 165 -4.60 -23.07 7.24
CA ARG A 165 -3.41 -23.09 8.09
C ARG A 165 -3.71 -22.38 9.41
N ARG A 166 -3.05 -22.83 10.50
CA ARG A 166 -3.07 -22.14 11.79
C ARG A 166 -2.60 -20.70 11.64
N GLY A 167 -3.19 -19.81 12.43
CA GLY A 167 -2.76 -18.41 12.55
C GLY A 167 -3.75 -17.39 11.99
N THR A 168 -3.37 -16.15 12.04
CA THR A 168 -4.15 -15.01 11.53
C THR A 168 -3.92 -14.80 10.03
N TYR A 169 -4.99 -14.56 9.29
CA TYR A 169 -4.92 -14.15 7.89
C TYR A 169 -5.26 -12.67 7.76
N VAL A 170 -4.43 -11.97 7.00
CA VAL A 170 -4.69 -10.62 6.50
C VAL A 170 -4.95 -10.70 5.00
N LEU A 171 -6.20 -10.47 4.60
CA LEU A 171 -6.61 -10.51 3.20
C LEU A 171 -6.62 -9.09 2.65
N MET A 172 -5.64 -8.79 1.79
CA MET A 172 -5.47 -7.48 1.17
C MET A 172 -6.04 -7.46 -0.25
N LYS A 173 -6.45 -6.28 -0.73
CA LYS A 173 -6.96 -6.10 -2.11
C LYS A 173 -8.15 -7.01 -2.44
N SER A 174 -9.07 -7.15 -1.47
CA SER A 174 -10.21 -8.06 -1.56
C SER A 174 -11.44 -7.45 -2.25
N ALA A 175 -11.47 -6.15 -2.51
CA ALA A 175 -12.66 -5.43 -2.98
C ALA A 175 -13.38 -6.08 -4.17
N SER A 176 -12.64 -6.44 -5.24
CA SER A 176 -13.22 -7.05 -6.46
C SER A 176 -13.61 -8.53 -6.31
N HIS A 177 -13.32 -9.15 -5.16
CA HIS A 177 -13.53 -10.57 -4.87
C HIS A 177 -14.14 -10.78 -3.48
N MET A 178 -14.88 -9.77 -2.97
CA MET A 178 -15.37 -9.83 -1.59
C MET A 178 -16.38 -10.97 -1.39
N ALA A 179 -17.19 -11.28 -2.38
CA ALA A 179 -18.14 -12.40 -2.31
C ALA A 179 -17.41 -13.76 -2.12
N GLU A 180 -16.32 -13.98 -2.87
CA GLU A 180 -15.47 -15.17 -2.74
C GLU A 180 -14.76 -15.19 -1.39
N VAL A 181 -14.25 -14.05 -0.93
CA VAL A 181 -13.61 -13.92 0.39
C VAL A 181 -14.60 -14.26 1.50
N LYS A 182 -15.85 -13.78 1.44
CA LYS A 182 -16.89 -14.13 2.42
C LYS A 182 -17.20 -15.62 2.41
N ALA A 183 -17.25 -16.25 1.23
CA ALA A 183 -17.46 -17.70 1.13
C ALA A 183 -16.33 -18.47 1.82
N LEU A 184 -15.06 -18.10 1.60
CA LEU A 184 -13.91 -18.69 2.28
C LEU A 184 -13.95 -18.49 3.79
N LEU A 185 -14.31 -17.30 4.25
CA LEU A 185 -14.42 -16.99 5.69
C LEU A 185 -15.48 -17.86 6.36
N ARG A 186 -16.68 -18.03 5.74
CA ARG A 186 -17.72 -18.92 6.23
C ARG A 186 -17.27 -20.37 6.31
N GLN A 187 -16.58 -20.83 5.25
CA GLN A 187 -16.06 -22.21 5.21
C GLN A 187 -14.98 -22.46 6.26
N SER A 188 -14.14 -21.46 6.54
CA SER A 188 -13.06 -21.58 7.52
C SER A 188 -13.53 -21.52 8.98
N GLY A 189 -14.74 -21.01 9.25
CA GLY A 189 -15.26 -20.81 10.59
C GLY A 189 -14.52 -19.76 11.42
N ARG A 190 -13.67 -18.92 10.80
CA ARG A 190 -12.86 -17.91 11.47
C ARG A 190 -13.69 -16.67 11.83
N ASP A 191 -13.29 -16.00 12.90
CA ASP A 191 -13.79 -14.67 13.20
C ASP A 191 -13.12 -13.66 12.26
N ALA A 192 -13.92 -12.80 11.63
CA ALA A 192 -13.43 -11.85 10.65
C ALA A 192 -13.86 -10.42 10.99
N VAL A 193 -12.96 -9.48 10.75
CA VAL A 193 -13.23 -8.04 10.78
C VAL A 193 -12.74 -7.43 9.48
N CYS A 194 -13.58 -6.60 8.85
CA CYS A 194 -13.18 -5.84 7.68
C CYS A 194 -13.07 -4.36 8.05
N VAL A 195 -11.98 -3.72 7.60
CA VAL A 195 -11.80 -2.27 7.67
C VAL A 195 -11.74 -1.73 6.26
N GLU A 196 -12.59 -0.78 5.96
CA GLU A 196 -12.60 -0.03 4.71
C GLU A 196 -12.13 1.40 4.97
N ASN A 197 -11.25 1.93 4.12
CA ASN A 197 -10.66 3.26 4.22
C ASN A 197 -10.03 3.56 5.60
N GLY A 198 -9.32 2.59 6.16
CA GLY A 198 -8.75 2.70 7.51
C GLY A 198 -7.85 3.91 7.69
N GLY A 199 -8.12 4.74 8.73
CA GLY A 199 -7.41 5.98 9.02
C GLY A 199 -7.85 7.19 8.19
N MET A 200 -8.87 7.06 7.35
CA MET A 200 -9.47 8.15 6.57
C MET A 200 -10.81 8.59 7.18
N GLU A 201 -11.30 9.79 6.83
CA GLU A 201 -12.61 10.27 7.30
C GLU A 201 -13.80 9.36 6.96
N THR A 202 -13.65 8.56 5.89
CA THR A 202 -14.66 7.61 5.42
C THR A 202 -14.46 6.19 5.94
N GLU A 203 -13.68 6.02 7.02
CA GLU A 203 -13.43 4.71 7.64
C GLU A 203 -14.74 4.01 8.03
N LYS A 204 -14.83 2.73 7.68
CA LYS A 204 -15.91 1.83 8.12
C LYS A 204 -15.31 0.53 8.65
N VAL A 205 -15.94 0.00 9.70
CA VAL A 205 -15.56 -1.26 10.33
C VAL A 205 -16.76 -2.20 10.33
N TYR A 206 -16.55 -3.42 9.83
CA TYR A 206 -17.55 -4.48 9.80
C TYR A 206 -17.08 -5.65 10.65
N ARG A 207 -17.86 -6.05 11.66
CA ARG A 207 -17.50 -7.10 12.62
C ARG A 207 -18.31 -8.36 12.36
N GLY A 208 -17.65 -9.38 11.84
CA GLY A 208 -18.28 -10.61 11.39
C GLY A 208 -18.51 -10.65 9.88
N VAL A 209 -18.52 -11.86 9.34
CA VAL A 209 -18.58 -12.09 7.89
C VAL A 209 -19.86 -11.53 7.26
N GLU A 210 -20.97 -11.59 8.00
CA GLU A 210 -22.28 -11.20 7.47
C GLU A 210 -22.45 -9.68 7.35
N GLU A 211 -21.72 -8.90 8.16
CA GLU A 211 -21.74 -7.44 8.08
C GLU A 211 -20.92 -6.89 6.91
N ILE A 212 -19.99 -7.68 6.37
CA ILE A 212 -19.12 -7.24 5.26
C ILE A 212 -19.97 -7.12 3.99
N PRO A 213 -20.02 -5.94 3.33
CA PRO A 213 -20.74 -5.79 2.07
C PRO A 213 -20.10 -6.60 0.94
N ASP A 214 -20.89 -7.10 0.00
CA ASP A 214 -20.37 -7.84 -1.15
C ASP A 214 -19.61 -6.92 -2.13
N GLU A 215 -19.97 -5.63 -2.15
CA GLU A 215 -19.30 -4.57 -2.89
C GLU A 215 -18.56 -3.66 -1.89
N ALA A 216 -17.37 -4.07 -1.50
CA ALA A 216 -16.51 -3.26 -0.65
C ALA A 216 -15.60 -2.34 -1.48
N GLY A 217 -15.22 -1.19 -0.93
CA GLY A 217 -14.33 -0.23 -1.57
C GLY A 217 -12.91 -0.78 -1.79
N TYR A 218 -12.17 -0.14 -2.69
CA TYR A 218 -10.80 -0.56 -3.07
C TYR A 218 -9.85 -0.71 -1.87
N PHE A 219 -9.98 0.15 -0.87
CA PHE A 219 -9.15 0.14 0.33
C PHE A 219 -9.72 -0.74 1.46
N SER A 220 -10.26 -1.90 1.10
CA SER A 220 -10.78 -2.87 2.07
C SER A 220 -9.71 -3.88 2.47
N LEU A 221 -9.63 -4.14 3.76
CA LEU A 221 -8.74 -5.08 4.40
C LEU A 221 -9.54 -6.00 5.33
N VAL A 222 -9.37 -7.32 5.20
CA VAL A 222 -10.01 -8.29 6.12
C VAL A 222 -8.94 -8.94 6.99
N ILE A 223 -9.18 -8.95 8.30
CA ILE A 223 -8.40 -9.71 9.29
C ILE A 223 -9.26 -10.88 9.75
N ALA A 224 -8.77 -12.11 9.53
CA ALA A 224 -9.45 -13.33 9.92
C ALA A 224 -8.61 -14.08 10.96
N LYS A 225 -9.16 -14.26 12.16
CA LYS A 225 -8.52 -14.97 13.28
C LYS A 225 -9.20 -16.30 13.57
N GLU A 226 -8.46 -17.24 14.11
CA GLU A 226 -9.05 -18.45 14.67
C GLU A 226 -10.02 -18.08 15.78
N ARG A 227 -11.17 -18.76 15.79
CA ARG A 227 -12.15 -18.56 16.86
C ARG A 227 -11.52 -19.01 18.19
N ARG A 228 -11.56 -18.15 19.17
CA ARG A 228 -11.17 -18.50 20.56
C ARG A 228 -12.44 -18.97 21.28
N ASP A 229 -12.43 -20.18 21.78
CA ASP A 229 -13.46 -20.76 22.63
C ASP A 229 -13.59 -19.96 23.95
#